data_4827951a4af66a4fd399f0f9e5993440
#
_entry.id   4827951a4af66a4fd399f0f9e5993440
#
_cell.length_a   1.000
_cell.length_b   1.000
_cell.length_c   1.000
_cell.angle_alpha   90.00
_cell.angle_beta   90.00
_cell.angle_gamma   90.00
#
_symmetry.space_group_name_H-M   'P 1'
#
loop_
_entity.id
_entity.type
_entity.pdbx_description
1 polymer ?
#
loop_
_entity_poly.entity_id
_entity_poly.type
_entity_poly.pdbx_seq_one_letter_code
_entity_poly.pdbx_strand_id
1 'polypeptide(L)'
;MTVVTRFAPSPSGHLHVGGARTALFCWAFARGREGRFVLRIEDTDQKRSSEEASLGFMRDLAWLGMDWNEGPTIPELPGQGGGDHGPYFQSERLAIYQSHLDRLIDEGKAYHAFDTPEELDAKRKAARAAKEAYRYDRAALSLEPTEVAARLAAGEPSVIRFRSPDAAITIVDEVLGEATLPAGEVDDFVIRKADGYPTYHFAVVVDDALMKVSHVLRAQEHFNNTAKHILLQDALGFPRPNYGHLSLIMNPDGSKMSKRDKDKTLRAAVRAGEIESCPEDGNGIPIVDSETWDRWKSDKTVQLDLERLEAVADSLGIALPEINVADFRRSGYLPEVLCNFLSLNGWSAGDDLEKFDNAFLCGNFDLDRVQKTPAKFDRDKLLAFNLDAIQDMTPEEFAGRARIHAERFHPEFLARIDENQFAILCEASRERSKTLSEPFRTNRFLVLPDEAIEWTVGKPVRKAMFRGEPTGFELLARVRDLLVDLEDFKAASLETVITGFAEEAAEGNLGRVAQPLRIAVSGGPVSPPIFDTLEILGRDSVIARIDRCREALAEAAELAAG
;
A
#
# COMPACT_ATOMS: atom_id res chain seq x y z
N MET A 1 -21.11 -27.16 -9.64
CA MET A 1 -20.63 -26.84 -8.29
C MET A 1 -20.40 -25.33 -8.25
N THR A 2 -20.92 -24.63 -7.25
CA THR A 2 -20.74 -23.17 -7.13
C THR A 2 -19.26 -22.85 -6.90
N VAL A 3 -18.71 -21.89 -7.63
CA VAL A 3 -17.35 -21.43 -7.41
C VAL A 3 -17.27 -20.68 -6.07
N VAL A 4 -16.35 -21.06 -5.20
CA VAL A 4 -16.06 -20.37 -3.95
C VAL A 4 -14.55 -20.15 -3.87
N THR A 5 -14.16 -18.90 -3.83
CA THR A 5 -12.77 -18.49 -3.59
C THR A 5 -12.65 -17.82 -2.23
N ARG A 6 -11.42 -17.62 -1.75
CA ARG A 6 -11.21 -16.86 -0.52
C ARG A 6 -9.94 -16.02 -0.60
N PHE A 7 -9.98 -14.89 0.11
CA PHE A 7 -8.80 -14.17 0.54
C PHE A 7 -8.65 -14.34 2.05
N ALA A 8 -7.48 -14.77 2.49
CA ALA A 8 -7.26 -15.18 3.87
C ALA A 8 -5.97 -14.54 4.44
N PRO A 9 -6.00 -13.21 4.72
CA PRO A 9 -4.82 -12.50 5.20
C PRO A 9 -4.55 -12.78 6.68
N SER A 10 -3.26 -12.82 7.05
CA SER A 10 -2.85 -12.70 8.45
C SER A 10 -2.76 -11.22 8.83
N PRO A 11 -3.43 -10.74 9.91
CA PRO A 11 -3.52 -9.33 10.25
C PRO A 11 -2.24 -8.83 10.96
N SER A 12 -1.11 -8.91 10.27
CA SER A 12 0.21 -8.52 10.76
C SER A 12 0.72 -7.20 10.17
N GLY A 13 -0.19 -6.30 9.76
CA GLY A 13 0.12 -5.00 9.19
C GLY A 13 -0.81 -4.62 8.04
N HIS A 14 -0.35 -3.75 7.15
CA HIS A 14 -1.14 -3.22 6.03
C HIS A 14 -1.24 -4.17 4.85
N LEU A 15 -2.29 -4.03 4.04
CA LEU A 15 -2.49 -4.82 2.82
C LEU A 15 -1.46 -4.43 1.74
N HIS A 16 -0.51 -5.33 1.52
CA HIS A 16 0.49 -5.18 0.46
C HIS A 16 -0.16 -5.38 -0.92
N VAL A 17 0.31 -4.65 -1.96
CA VAL A 17 -0.24 -4.77 -3.33
C VAL A 17 -0.22 -6.19 -3.88
N GLY A 18 0.75 -7.03 -3.50
CA GLY A 18 0.75 -8.45 -3.86
C GLY A 18 -0.42 -9.23 -3.27
N GLY A 19 -0.80 -8.92 -2.01
CA GLY A 19 -2.01 -9.44 -1.37
C GLY A 19 -3.27 -8.91 -2.04
N ALA A 20 -3.30 -7.59 -2.33
CA ALA A 20 -4.42 -6.95 -3.01
C ALA A 20 -4.68 -7.57 -4.40
N ARG A 21 -3.62 -7.83 -5.19
CA ARG A 21 -3.75 -8.54 -6.46
C ARG A 21 -4.30 -9.96 -6.29
N THR A 22 -3.83 -10.69 -5.28
CA THR A 22 -4.34 -12.03 -5.00
C THR A 22 -5.83 -11.98 -4.62
N ALA A 23 -6.24 -11.03 -3.79
CA ALA A 23 -7.64 -10.79 -3.45
C ALA A 23 -8.46 -10.45 -4.70
N LEU A 24 -7.95 -9.55 -5.55
CA LEU A 24 -8.60 -9.15 -6.79
C LEU A 24 -8.85 -10.34 -7.73
N PHE A 25 -7.88 -11.22 -7.90
CA PHE A 25 -8.03 -12.42 -8.72
C PHE A 25 -9.02 -13.43 -8.11
N CYS A 26 -9.00 -13.63 -6.79
CA CYS A 26 -9.99 -14.45 -6.10
C CYS A 26 -11.40 -13.88 -6.30
N TRP A 27 -11.54 -12.56 -6.09
CA TRP A 27 -12.80 -11.84 -6.22
C TRP A 27 -13.34 -11.89 -7.66
N ALA A 28 -12.51 -11.54 -8.64
CA ALA A 28 -12.89 -11.53 -10.05
C ALA A 28 -13.28 -12.93 -10.54
N PHE A 29 -12.52 -13.98 -10.16
CA PHE A 29 -12.82 -15.36 -10.54
C PHE A 29 -14.16 -15.84 -9.99
N ALA A 30 -14.47 -15.51 -8.73
CA ALA A 30 -15.76 -15.82 -8.12
C ALA A 30 -16.91 -15.03 -8.77
N ARG A 31 -16.77 -13.71 -8.90
CA ARG A 31 -17.81 -12.82 -9.47
C ARG A 31 -18.17 -13.18 -10.91
N GLY A 32 -17.17 -13.42 -11.75
CA GLY A 32 -17.39 -13.79 -13.15
C GLY A 32 -18.09 -15.14 -13.35
N ARG A 33 -18.22 -15.94 -12.28
CA ARG A 33 -18.86 -17.25 -12.28
C ARG A 33 -20.08 -17.33 -11.35
N GLU A 34 -20.65 -16.16 -10.98
CA GLU A 34 -21.78 -16.06 -10.05
C GLU A 34 -21.52 -16.84 -8.73
N GLY A 35 -20.25 -16.91 -8.34
CA GLY A 35 -19.77 -17.62 -7.19
C GLY A 35 -19.71 -16.76 -5.92
N ARG A 36 -19.04 -17.28 -4.88
CA ARG A 36 -18.86 -16.58 -3.60
C ARG A 36 -17.39 -16.27 -3.36
N PHE A 37 -17.13 -15.05 -2.92
CA PHE A 37 -15.84 -14.62 -2.42
C PHE A 37 -15.90 -14.51 -0.89
N VAL A 38 -15.04 -15.25 -0.20
CA VAL A 38 -14.97 -15.33 1.26
C VAL A 38 -13.77 -14.55 1.76
N LEU A 39 -13.97 -13.71 2.77
CA LEU A 39 -12.91 -13.06 3.52
C LEU A 39 -12.73 -13.79 4.85
N ARG A 40 -11.55 -14.33 5.13
CA ARG A 40 -11.20 -14.99 6.38
C ARG A 40 -9.96 -14.35 6.98
N ILE A 41 -9.96 -14.07 8.28
CA ILE A 41 -8.83 -13.50 9.00
C ILE A 41 -8.04 -14.61 9.69
N GLU A 42 -6.76 -14.77 9.33
CA GLU A 42 -5.87 -15.80 9.88
C GLU A 42 -5.04 -15.22 11.03
N ASP A 43 -5.67 -15.09 12.20
CA ASP A 43 -5.16 -14.46 13.41
C ASP A 43 -4.69 -15.46 14.49
N THR A 44 -4.30 -16.67 14.10
CA THR A 44 -3.78 -17.70 15.03
C THR A 44 -2.43 -17.37 15.67
N ASP A 45 -1.71 -16.38 15.16
CA ASP A 45 -0.53 -15.79 15.79
C ASP A 45 -0.92 -14.48 16.49
N GLN A 46 -1.45 -14.59 17.70
CA GLN A 46 -1.97 -13.46 18.47
C GLN A 46 -0.90 -12.40 18.82
N LYS A 47 0.38 -12.75 18.85
CA LYS A 47 1.46 -11.79 19.11
C LYS A 47 1.70 -10.82 17.95
N ARG A 48 1.30 -11.23 16.75
CA ARG A 48 1.50 -10.47 15.51
C ARG A 48 0.20 -9.94 14.92
N SER A 49 -0.93 -10.33 15.46
CA SER A 49 -2.27 -9.96 14.97
C SER A 49 -2.82 -8.80 15.78
N SER A 50 -3.46 -7.84 15.10
CA SER A 50 -4.21 -6.77 15.73
C SER A 50 -5.57 -6.58 15.07
N GLU A 51 -6.55 -6.15 15.86
CA GLU A 51 -7.88 -5.82 15.37
C GLU A 51 -7.81 -4.67 14.35
N GLU A 52 -7.00 -3.66 14.61
CA GLU A 52 -6.82 -2.52 13.70
C GLU A 52 -6.26 -2.95 12.34
N ALA A 53 -5.30 -3.88 12.29
CA ALA A 53 -4.81 -4.41 11.02
C ALA A 53 -5.89 -5.17 10.25
N SER A 54 -6.76 -5.91 10.94
CA SER A 54 -7.90 -6.60 10.33
C SER A 54 -8.89 -5.60 9.72
N LEU A 55 -9.25 -4.55 10.47
CA LEU A 55 -10.08 -3.45 9.99
C LEU A 55 -9.43 -2.71 8.82
N GLY A 56 -8.12 -2.49 8.88
CA GLY A 56 -7.34 -1.90 7.80
C GLY A 56 -7.47 -2.68 6.49
N PHE A 57 -7.33 -4.01 6.52
CA PHE A 57 -7.51 -4.85 5.33
C PHE A 57 -8.92 -4.76 4.74
N MET A 58 -9.94 -4.78 5.58
CA MET A 58 -11.33 -4.67 5.13
C MET A 58 -11.60 -3.31 4.46
N ARG A 59 -11.10 -2.22 5.05
CA ARG A 59 -11.20 -0.87 4.48
C ARG A 59 -10.43 -0.73 3.16
N ASP A 60 -9.26 -1.37 3.04
CA ASP A 60 -8.47 -1.36 1.82
C ASP A 60 -9.15 -2.15 0.69
N LEU A 61 -9.72 -3.34 0.99
CA LEU A 61 -10.50 -4.11 0.02
C LEU A 61 -11.74 -3.34 -0.45
N ALA A 62 -12.48 -2.73 0.48
CA ALA A 62 -13.65 -1.93 0.15
C ALA A 62 -13.30 -0.69 -0.69
N TRP A 63 -12.19 -0.02 -0.39
CA TRP A 63 -11.70 1.10 -1.19
C TRP A 63 -11.35 0.68 -2.63
N LEU A 64 -10.82 -0.54 -2.82
CA LEU A 64 -10.57 -1.12 -4.14
C LEU A 64 -11.87 -1.59 -4.84
N GLY A 65 -13.02 -1.46 -4.20
CA GLY A 65 -14.31 -1.91 -4.76
C GLY A 65 -14.54 -3.42 -4.67
N MET A 66 -13.76 -4.13 -3.86
CA MET A 66 -13.92 -5.56 -3.63
C MET A 66 -14.82 -5.79 -2.40
N ASP A 67 -16.03 -6.26 -2.65
CA ASP A 67 -16.97 -6.72 -1.64
C ASP A 67 -16.85 -8.24 -1.42
N TRP A 68 -17.24 -8.74 -0.26
CA TRP A 68 -17.24 -10.17 0.05
C TRP A 68 -18.62 -10.67 0.43
N ASN A 69 -18.94 -11.89 0.02
CA ASN A 69 -20.22 -12.53 0.29
C ASN A 69 -20.29 -13.07 1.71
N GLU A 70 -19.18 -13.62 2.18
CA GLU A 70 -19.04 -14.19 3.52
C GLU A 70 -17.74 -13.69 4.15
N GLY A 71 -17.79 -13.35 5.43
CA GLY A 71 -16.62 -12.84 6.14
C GLY A 71 -17.01 -11.97 7.34
N PRO A 72 -16.03 -11.33 7.99
CA PRO A 72 -16.28 -10.38 9.05
C PRO A 72 -17.16 -9.21 8.59
N THR A 73 -17.93 -8.66 9.50
CA THR A 73 -18.71 -7.42 9.29
C THR A 73 -18.04 -6.27 10.01
N ILE A 74 -18.08 -5.08 9.43
CA ILE A 74 -17.63 -3.85 10.08
C ILE A 74 -18.71 -2.76 9.97
N PRO A 75 -18.87 -1.90 11.00
CA PRO A 75 -19.93 -0.89 11.03
C PRO A 75 -19.93 0.06 9.84
N GLU A 76 -18.75 0.40 9.33
CA GLU A 76 -18.56 1.32 8.20
C GLU A 76 -18.99 0.74 6.84
N LEU A 77 -19.21 -0.57 6.75
CA LEU A 77 -19.58 -1.27 5.52
C LEU A 77 -20.84 -2.14 5.75
N PRO A 78 -21.99 -1.52 6.01
CA PRO A 78 -23.22 -2.24 6.27
C PRO A 78 -23.62 -3.08 5.06
N GLY A 79 -24.00 -4.35 5.30
CA GLY A 79 -24.40 -5.29 4.25
C GLY A 79 -23.27 -6.07 3.60
N GLN A 80 -22.01 -5.83 3.97
CA GLN A 80 -20.89 -6.70 3.61
C GLN A 80 -20.62 -7.74 4.71
N GLY A 81 -20.22 -8.95 4.33
CA GLY A 81 -19.87 -10.02 5.25
C GLY A 81 -21.06 -10.74 5.86
N GLY A 82 -20.85 -11.38 7.01
CA GLY A 82 -21.78 -12.36 7.56
C GLY A 82 -21.70 -13.67 6.79
N GLY A 83 -22.81 -14.43 6.72
CA GLY A 83 -22.90 -15.71 6.01
C GLY A 83 -22.97 -16.91 6.93
N ASP A 84 -23.11 -18.13 6.34
CA ASP A 84 -23.50 -19.34 7.05
C ASP A 84 -22.30 -20.19 7.54
N HIS A 85 -21.06 -19.84 7.15
CA HIS A 85 -19.88 -20.67 7.42
C HIS A 85 -18.92 -20.07 8.45
N GLY A 86 -19.38 -19.06 9.21
CA GLY A 86 -18.63 -18.41 10.29
C GLY A 86 -18.29 -19.34 11.48
N PRO A 87 -17.55 -18.84 12.45
CA PRO A 87 -16.85 -17.55 12.51
C PRO A 87 -15.78 -17.39 11.44
N TYR A 88 -15.42 -16.12 11.10
CA TYR A 88 -14.44 -15.84 10.04
C TYR A 88 -13.09 -15.36 10.58
N PHE A 89 -12.91 -15.27 11.88
CA PHE A 89 -11.63 -15.16 12.57
C PHE A 89 -11.16 -16.55 13.02
N GLN A 90 -9.96 -16.94 12.69
CA GLN A 90 -9.45 -18.28 13.07
C GLN A 90 -9.32 -18.45 14.58
N SER A 91 -9.02 -17.39 15.31
CA SER A 91 -8.98 -17.41 16.79
C SER A 91 -10.32 -17.80 17.44
N GLU A 92 -11.44 -17.59 16.78
CA GLU A 92 -12.79 -17.93 17.25
C GLU A 92 -13.19 -19.39 16.94
N ARG A 93 -12.35 -20.13 16.20
CA ARG A 93 -12.65 -21.47 15.67
C ARG A 93 -11.92 -22.60 16.41
N LEU A 94 -11.30 -22.33 17.55
CA LEU A 94 -10.45 -23.31 18.27
C LEU A 94 -11.18 -24.61 18.58
N ALA A 95 -12.44 -24.57 18.99
CA ALA A 95 -13.23 -25.77 19.26
C ALA A 95 -13.45 -26.65 18.01
N ILE A 96 -13.63 -26.00 16.84
CA ILE A 96 -13.76 -26.68 15.55
C ILE A 96 -12.44 -27.41 15.24
N TYR A 97 -11.32 -26.74 15.38
CA TYR A 97 -10.01 -27.36 15.13
C TYR A 97 -9.74 -28.50 16.08
N GLN A 98 -10.07 -28.35 17.37
CA GLN A 98 -9.84 -29.40 18.36
C GLN A 98 -10.59 -30.69 18.00
N SER A 99 -11.84 -30.60 17.57
CA SER A 99 -12.61 -31.81 17.19
C SER A 99 -11.99 -32.58 16.02
N HIS A 100 -11.37 -31.88 15.07
CA HIS A 100 -10.68 -32.52 13.94
C HIS A 100 -9.29 -33.05 14.33
N LEU A 101 -8.59 -32.41 15.29
CA LEU A 101 -7.35 -32.92 15.87
C LEU A 101 -7.57 -34.21 16.63
N ASP A 102 -8.60 -34.24 17.49
CA ASP A 102 -8.96 -35.43 18.27
C ASP A 102 -9.26 -36.62 17.33
N ARG A 103 -10.04 -36.40 16.29
CA ARG A 103 -10.32 -37.41 15.27
C ARG A 103 -9.05 -37.97 14.62
N LEU A 104 -8.09 -37.11 14.25
CA LEU A 104 -6.83 -37.54 13.65
C LEU A 104 -5.96 -38.34 14.62
N ILE A 105 -6.01 -38.03 15.92
CA ILE A 105 -5.31 -38.78 16.97
C ILE A 105 -5.97 -40.14 17.14
N ASP A 106 -7.31 -40.21 17.28
CA ASP A 106 -8.06 -41.46 17.44
C ASP A 106 -7.87 -42.39 16.25
N GLU A 107 -7.75 -41.85 15.04
CA GLU A 107 -7.47 -42.61 13.82
C GLU A 107 -5.96 -42.99 13.66
N GLY A 108 -5.09 -42.59 14.59
CA GLY A 108 -3.64 -42.82 14.50
C GLY A 108 -2.92 -42.07 13.39
N LYS A 109 -3.56 -41.04 12.84
CA LYS A 109 -3.03 -40.15 11.79
C LYS A 109 -2.28 -38.94 12.34
N ALA A 110 -2.42 -38.67 13.65
CA ALA A 110 -1.67 -37.66 14.38
C ALA A 110 -1.29 -38.18 15.75
N TYR A 111 -0.31 -37.55 16.38
CA TYR A 111 0.19 -37.98 17.68
C TYR A 111 0.81 -36.83 18.46
N HIS A 112 0.83 -36.94 19.79
CA HIS A 112 1.50 -36.00 20.67
C HIS A 112 3.02 -36.18 20.64
N ALA A 113 3.76 -35.08 20.60
CA ALA A 113 5.21 -35.04 20.68
C ALA A 113 5.64 -34.02 21.75
N PHE A 114 6.64 -34.39 22.53
CA PHE A 114 7.08 -33.63 23.71
C PHE A 114 8.50 -33.09 23.57
N ASP A 115 9.11 -33.22 22.39
CA ASP A 115 10.45 -32.68 22.15
C ASP A 115 10.50 -31.18 22.42
N THR A 116 11.50 -30.76 23.18
CA THR A 116 11.76 -29.31 23.43
C THR A 116 12.37 -28.64 22.22
N PRO A 117 12.27 -27.30 22.12
CA PRO A 117 12.95 -26.55 21.07
C PRO A 117 14.46 -26.80 21.03
N GLU A 118 15.10 -26.96 22.20
CA GLU A 118 16.53 -27.20 22.36
C GLU A 118 16.93 -28.58 21.79
N GLU A 119 16.15 -29.63 22.10
CA GLU A 119 16.38 -30.97 21.56
C GLU A 119 16.24 -30.98 20.03
N LEU A 120 15.19 -30.35 19.50
CA LEU A 120 14.97 -30.25 18.06
C LEU A 120 16.08 -29.45 17.37
N ASP A 121 16.58 -28.38 17.99
CA ASP A 121 17.70 -27.60 17.44
C ASP A 121 19.00 -28.41 17.45
N ALA A 122 19.27 -29.19 18.51
CA ALA A 122 20.41 -30.09 18.57
C ALA A 122 20.36 -31.15 17.44
N LYS A 123 19.19 -31.80 17.22
CA LYS A 123 18.96 -32.75 16.13
C LYS A 123 19.19 -32.09 14.75
N ARG A 124 18.70 -30.86 14.53
CA ARG A 124 18.92 -30.10 13.29
C ARG A 124 20.40 -29.77 13.05
N LYS A 125 21.11 -29.37 14.11
CA LYS A 125 22.54 -29.09 14.04
C LYS A 125 23.35 -30.34 13.70
N ALA A 126 23.01 -31.48 14.29
CA ALA A 126 23.64 -32.76 14.01
C ALA A 126 23.43 -33.17 12.53
N ALA A 127 22.22 -33.11 12.01
CA ALA A 127 21.93 -33.40 10.60
C ALA A 127 22.70 -32.48 9.66
N ARG A 128 22.75 -31.16 9.96
CA ARG A 128 23.53 -30.20 9.19
C ARG A 128 25.03 -30.51 9.20
N ALA A 129 25.58 -30.92 10.34
CA ALA A 129 26.99 -31.33 10.46
C ALA A 129 27.28 -32.58 9.63
N ALA A 130 26.33 -33.52 9.55
CA ALA A 130 26.40 -34.71 8.70
C ALA A 130 26.13 -34.41 7.21
N LYS A 131 25.77 -33.15 6.85
CA LYS A 131 25.31 -32.76 5.50
C LYS A 131 24.06 -33.51 5.02
N GLU A 132 23.20 -33.88 5.95
CA GLU A 132 21.92 -34.56 5.71
C GLU A 132 20.75 -33.60 5.89
N ALA A 133 19.65 -33.84 5.17
CA ALA A 133 18.40 -33.14 5.41
C ALA A 133 17.82 -33.63 6.76
N TYR A 134 17.54 -32.68 7.66
CA TYR A 134 16.90 -33.03 8.91
C TYR A 134 15.49 -33.58 8.64
N ARG A 135 15.21 -34.74 9.23
CA ARG A 135 13.87 -35.35 9.31
C ARG A 135 13.52 -35.64 10.76
N TYR A 136 12.25 -35.49 11.13
CA TYR A 136 11.78 -35.82 12.46
C TYR A 136 11.85 -37.35 12.64
N ASP A 137 12.50 -37.80 13.70
CA ASP A 137 12.82 -39.19 13.94
C ASP A 137 11.62 -40.05 14.43
N ARG A 138 10.43 -39.41 14.57
CA ARG A 138 9.21 -40.05 15.08
C ARG A 138 9.37 -40.67 16.48
N ALA A 139 10.33 -40.19 17.29
CA ALA A 139 10.61 -40.75 18.61
C ALA A 139 9.35 -40.84 19.50
N ALA A 140 8.45 -39.87 19.40
CA ALA A 140 7.21 -39.86 20.16
C ALA A 140 6.23 -40.99 19.80
N LEU A 141 6.35 -41.66 18.65
CA LEU A 141 5.53 -42.84 18.32
C LEU A 141 5.93 -44.09 19.08
N SER A 142 7.10 -44.11 19.75
CA SER A 142 7.53 -45.23 20.61
C SER A 142 7.02 -45.11 22.04
N LEU A 143 6.36 -44.00 22.40
CA LEU A 143 5.77 -43.81 23.72
C LEU A 143 4.50 -44.64 23.86
N GLU A 144 4.36 -45.33 25.00
CA GLU A 144 3.13 -46.05 25.31
C GLU A 144 1.96 -45.09 25.57
N PRO A 145 0.73 -45.43 25.18
CA PRO A 145 -0.44 -44.57 25.37
C PRO A 145 -0.65 -44.10 26.82
N THR A 146 -0.32 -44.95 27.79
CA THR A 146 -0.40 -44.65 29.22
C THR A 146 0.64 -43.60 29.64
N GLU A 147 1.83 -43.61 29.03
CA GLU A 147 2.87 -42.63 29.28
C GLU A 147 2.46 -41.27 28.68
N VAL A 148 1.97 -41.26 27.44
CA VAL A 148 1.44 -40.04 26.80
C VAL A 148 0.34 -39.42 27.66
N ALA A 149 -0.63 -40.24 28.14
CA ALA A 149 -1.70 -39.75 29.00
C ALA A 149 -1.18 -39.18 30.34
N ALA A 150 -0.18 -39.80 30.95
CA ALA A 150 0.43 -39.34 32.20
C ALA A 150 1.16 -38.01 32.01
N ARG A 151 1.91 -37.83 30.94
CA ARG A 151 2.64 -36.58 30.61
C ARG A 151 1.66 -35.43 30.33
N LEU A 152 0.59 -35.70 29.57
CA LEU A 152 -0.47 -34.72 29.33
C LEU A 152 -1.19 -34.31 30.61
N ALA A 153 -1.53 -35.29 31.50
CA ALA A 153 -2.15 -35.02 32.78
C ALA A 153 -1.23 -34.24 33.74
N ALA A 154 0.08 -34.41 33.61
CA ALA A 154 1.08 -33.60 34.32
C ALA A 154 1.24 -32.18 33.78
N GLY A 155 0.53 -31.81 32.69
CA GLY A 155 0.62 -30.49 32.05
C GLY A 155 1.91 -30.28 31.27
N GLU A 156 2.61 -31.34 30.88
CA GLU A 156 3.85 -31.21 30.08
C GLU A 156 3.53 -30.60 28.71
N PRO A 157 4.28 -29.57 28.27
CA PRO A 157 4.07 -28.94 26.98
C PRO A 157 4.19 -29.94 25.83
N SER A 158 3.17 -30.02 24.98
CA SER A 158 3.16 -30.95 23.85
C SER A 158 2.67 -30.26 22.58
N VAL A 159 3.19 -30.70 21.45
CA VAL A 159 2.65 -30.38 20.13
C VAL A 159 1.91 -31.57 19.55
N ILE A 160 0.99 -31.35 18.62
CA ILE A 160 0.42 -32.47 17.84
C ILE A 160 1.08 -32.44 16.46
N ARG A 161 1.64 -33.60 16.07
CA ARG A 161 2.22 -33.81 14.75
C ARG A 161 1.31 -34.65 13.89
N PHE A 162 1.21 -34.26 12.61
CA PHE A 162 0.61 -35.11 11.59
C PHE A 162 1.59 -36.21 11.20
N ARG A 163 1.10 -37.44 11.13
CA ARG A 163 1.87 -38.60 10.69
C ARG A 163 1.81 -38.70 9.17
N SER A 164 2.83 -38.16 8.51
CA SER A 164 2.90 -38.15 7.05
C SER A 164 3.06 -39.56 6.49
N PRO A 165 2.22 -39.97 5.53
CA PRO A 165 2.37 -41.26 4.87
C PRO A 165 3.60 -41.27 3.97
N ASP A 166 4.22 -42.44 3.80
CA ASP A 166 5.32 -42.62 2.86
C ASP A 166 4.76 -42.92 1.45
N ALA A 167 4.25 -41.86 0.81
CA ALA A 167 3.64 -41.95 -0.50
C ALA A 167 4.02 -40.71 -1.35
N ALA A 168 4.09 -40.89 -2.66
CA ALA A 168 4.26 -39.78 -3.58
C ALA A 168 3.01 -38.89 -3.60
N ILE A 169 3.21 -37.57 -3.74
CA ILE A 169 2.13 -36.59 -3.72
C ILE A 169 2.15 -35.82 -5.03
N THR A 170 1.08 -35.94 -5.80
CA THR A 170 0.91 -35.14 -7.02
C THR A 170 0.07 -33.91 -6.71
N ILE A 171 0.62 -32.74 -7.03
CA ILE A 171 -0.05 -31.44 -6.99
C ILE A 171 -0.48 -31.13 -8.42
N VAL A 172 -1.76 -30.92 -8.63
CA VAL A 172 -2.30 -30.41 -9.89
C VAL A 172 -2.64 -28.94 -9.66
N ASP A 173 -2.02 -28.06 -10.44
CA ASP A 173 -2.17 -26.61 -10.34
C ASP A 173 -2.62 -26.02 -11.66
N GLU A 174 -3.72 -25.27 -11.65
CA GLU A 174 -4.34 -24.74 -12.86
C GLU A 174 -3.48 -23.65 -13.56
N VAL A 175 -2.52 -23.05 -12.82
CA VAL A 175 -1.61 -22.05 -13.37
C VAL A 175 -0.23 -22.65 -13.67
N LEU A 176 0.38 -23.32 -12.68
CA LEU A 176 1.77 -23.82 -12.80
C LEU A 176 1.88 -25.18 -13.48
N GLY A 177 0.78 -25.95 -13.52
CA GLY A 177 0.73 -27.30 -14.05
C GLY A 177 0.97 -28.38 -12.97
N GLU A 178 1.33 -29.58 -13.38
CA GLU A 178 1.49 -30.72 -12.49
C GLU A 178 2.92 -30.84 -11.96
N ALA A 179 3.02 -31.18 -10.66
CA ALA A 179 4.30 -31.47 -10.00
C ALA A 179 4.11 -32.65 -9.03
N THR A 180 5.05 -33.59 -9.01
CA THR A 180 5.02 -34.73 -8.11
C THR A 180 6.20 -34.71 -7.14
N LEU A 181 5.90 -34.74 -5.84
CA LEU A 181 6.89 -34.91 -4.79
C LEU A 181 7.07 -36.43 -4.53
N PRO A 182 8.32 -36.93 -4.46
CA PRO A 182 8.59 -38.32 -4.15
C PRO A 182 8.04 -38.77 -2.78
N ALA A 183 7.87 -40.07 -2.60
CA ALA A 183 7.53 -40.64 -1.30
C ALA A 183 8.56 -40.23 -0.23
N GLY A 184 8.08 -39.94 0.97
CA GLY A 184 8.91 -39.52 2.10
C GLY A 184 9.47 -38.08 2.02
N GLU A 185 9.12 -37.28 1.02
CA GLU A 185 9.58 -35.88 0.92
C GLU A 185 8.91 -34.97 1.96
N VAL A 186 7.68 -35.25 2.34
CA VAL A 186 6.97 -34.51 3.39
C VAL A 186 7.16 -35.21 4.73
N ASP A 187 7.93 -34.57 5.61
CA ASP A 187 8.17 -35.04 6.98
C ASP A 187 6.93 -34.87 7.89
N ASP A 188 6.92 -35.50 9.05
CA ASP A 188 5.89 -35.29 10.07
C ASP A 188 5.96 -33.83 10.55
N PHE A 189 4.91 -33.09 10.33
CA PHE A 189 4.85 -31.66 10.63
C PHE A 189 3.86 -31.34 11.76
N VAL A 190 4.13 -30.28 12.49
CA VAL A 190 3.27 -29.83 13.59
C VAL A 190 1.97 -29.29 13.02
N ILE A 191 0.83 -29.76 13.56
CA ILE A 191 -0.52 -29.28 13.20
C ILE A 191 -1.19 -28.52 14.36
N ARG A 192 -0.75 -28.73 15.63
CA ARG A 192 -1.12 -27.92 16.80
C ARG A 192 0.13 -27.55 17.58
N LYS A 193 0.28 -26.27 17.90
CA LYS A 193 1.37 -25.72 18.72
C LYS A 193 1.18 -26.06 20.20
N ALA A 194 2.23 -25.88 21.00
CA ALA A 194 2.17 -26.10 22.45
C ALA A 194 1.26 -25.11 23.19
N ASP A 195 1.00 -23.94 22.60
CA ASP A 195 0.06 -22.94 23.11
C ASP A 195 -1.42 -23.29 22.85
N GLY A 196 -1.70 -24.43 22.22
CA GLY A 196 -3.04 -24.90 21.90
C GLY A 196 -3.58 -24.45 20.54
N TYR A 197 -2.96 -23.45 19.91
CA TYR A 197 -3.40 -22.97 18.60
C TYR A 197 -2.99 -23.92 17.46
N PRO A 198 -3.83 -24.08 16.43
CA PRO A 198 -3.44 -24.82 15.23
C PRO A 198 -2.29 -24.10 14.50
N THR A 199 -1.54 -24.86 13.71
CA THR A 199 -0.65 -24.24 12.73
C THR A 199 -1.42 -23.80 11.49
N TYR A 200 -0.83 -22.89 10.71
CA TYR A 200 -1.37 -22.43 9.43
C TYR A 200 -1.86 -23.58 8.53
N HIS A 201 -1.03 -24.62 8.37
CA HIS A 201 -1.37 -25.75 7.49
C HIS A 201 -2.66 -26.46 7.88
N PHE A 202 -2.88 -26.65 9.18
CA PHE A 202 -4.06 -27.34 9.66
C PHE A 202 -5.31 -26.46 9.62
N ALA A 203 -5.20 -25.24 10.12
CA ALA A 203 -6.34 -24.30 10.17
C ALA A 203 -6.89 -24.02 8.77
N VAL A 204 -6.02 -23.71 7.80
CA VAL A 204 -6.45 -23.39 6.43
C VAL A 204 -7.17 -24.56 5.75
N VAL A 205 -6.74 -25.80 5.98
CA VAL A 205 -7.36 -26.99 5.40
C VAL A 205 -8.76 -27.23 5.97
N VAL A 206 -8.90 -27.12 7.29
CA VAL A 206 -10.20 -27.28 7.97
C VAL A 206 -11.17 -26.19 7.51
N ASP A 207 -10.71 -24.95 7.48
CA ASP A 207 -11.56 -23.80 7.11
C ASP A 207 -11.96 -23.84 5.64
N ASP A 208 -11.04 -24.09 4.73
CA ASP A 208 -11.34 -24.17 3.31
C ASP A 208 -12.40 -25.25 3.02
N ALA A 209 -12.32 -26.40 3.71
CA ALA A 209 -13.32 -27.46 3.59
C ALA A 209 -14.69 -27.07 4.16
N LEU A 210 -14.72 -26.49 5.38
CA LEU A 210 -15.98 -26.12 6.05
C LEU A 210 -16.65 -24.90 5.40
N MET A 211 -15.88 -23.97 4.87
CA MET A 211 -16.36 -22.81 4.11
C MET A 211 -16.67 -23.14 2.64
N LYS A 212 -16.52 -24.43 2.25
CA LYS A 212 -16.83 -24.94 0.90
C LYS A 212 -15.99 -24.27 -0.20
N VAL A 213 -14.75 -23.90 0.10
CA VAL A 213 -13.82 -23.33 -0.89
C VAL A 213 -13.56 -24.34 -1.99
N SER A 214 -13.85 -23.96 -3.22
CA SER A 214 -13.66 -24.79 -4.42
C SER A 214 -12.35 -24.52 -5.14
N HIS A 215 -11.83 -23.27 -5.02
CA HIS A 215 -10.58 -22.84 -5.67
C HIS A 215 -9.71 -22.06 -4.69
N VAL A 216 -8.45 -22.47 -4.59
CA VAL A 216 -7.42 -21.85 -3.75
C VAL A 216 -6.45 -21.10 -4.64
N LEU A 217 -6.72 -19.80 -4.86
CA LEU A 217 -5.80 -18.91 -5.56
C LEU A 217 -4.93 -18.20 -4.52
N ARG A 218 -3.59 -18.28 -4.67
CA ARG A 218 -2.63 -17.68 -3.72
C ARG A 218 -1.25 -17.50 -4.35
N ALA A 219 -0.35 -16.78 -3.67
CA ALA A 219 1.00 -16.56 -4.17
C ALA A 219 1.80 -17.87 -4.31
N GLN A 220 2.62 -17.97 -5.36
CA GLN A 220 3.42 -19.16 -5.66
C GLN A 220 4.43 -19.56 -4.57
N GLU A 221 4.78 -18.67 -3.65
CA GLU A 221 5.62 -19.00 -2.50
C GLU A 221 4.98 -20.05 -1.58
N HIS A 222 3.67 -20.23 -1.67
CA HIS A 222 2.93 -21.25 -0.94
C HIS A 222 2.79 -22.58 -1.69
N PHE A 223 3.38 -22.73 -2.88
CA PHE A 223 3.27 -23.94 -3.69
C PHE A 223 3.68 -25.21 -2.93
N ASN A 224 4.83 -25.15 -2.26
CA ASN A 224 5.34 -26.29 -1.47
C ASN A 224 4.44 -26.65 -0.26
N ASN A 225 3.62 -25.70 0.21
CA ASN A 225 2.66 -25.98 1.29
C ASN A 225 1.51 -26.88 0.83
N THR A 226 1.23 -26.89 -0.48
CA THR A 226 0.11 -27.63 -1.06
C THR A 226 0.21 -29.13 -0.80
N ALA A 227 1.41 -29.70 -0.82
CA ALA A 227 1.61 -31.11 -0.49
C ALA A 227 1.10 -31.45 0.92
N LYS A 228 1.41 -30.61 1.92
CA LYS A 228 0.93 -30.79 3.30
C LYS A 228 -0.59 -30.66 3.39
N HIS A 229 -1.15 -29.72 2.62
CA HIS A 229 -2.60 -29.51 2.58
C HIS A 229 -3.33 -30.70 1.97
N ILE A 230 -2.82 -31.27 0.87
CA ILE A 230 -3.36 -32.49 0.25
C ILE A 230 -3.34 -33.65 1.24
N LEU A 231 -2.24 -33.89 1.95
CA LEU A 231 -2.14 -34.95 2.96
C LEU A 231 -3.17 -34.77 4.07
N LEU A 232 -3.38 -33.55 4.56
CA LEU A 232 -4.38 -33.25 5.58
C LEU A 232 -5.80 -33.42 5.05
N GLN A 233 -6.08 -33.00 3.83
CA GLN A 233 -7.40 -33.18 3.18
C GLN A 233 -7.75 -34.65 3.06
N ASP A 234 -6.81 -35.48 2.58
CA ASP A 234 -7.00 -36.91 2.45
C ASP A 234 -7.23 -37.57 3.82
N ALA A 235 -6.40 -37.21 4.81
CA ALA A 235 -6.53 -37.75 6.15
C ALA A 235 -7.85 -37.41 6.83
N LEU A 236 -8.35 -36.20 6.60
CA LEU A 236 -9.63 -35.70 7.11
C LEU A 236 -10.84 -36.10 6.24
N GLY A 237 -10.61 -36.72 5.08
CA GLY A 237 -11.68 -37.04 4.13
C GLY A 237 -12.38 -35.81 3.54
N PHE A 238 -11.66 -34.72 3.42
CA PHE A 238 -12.15 -33.48 2.81
C PHE A 238 -11.95 -33.48 1.29
N PRO A 239 -12.83 -32.86 0.53
CA PRO A 239 -12.61 -32.67 -0.90
C PRO A 239 -11.40 -31.76 -1.12
N ARG A 240 -10.58 -32.07 -2.13
CA ARG A 240 -9.47 -31.22 -2.55
C ARG A 240 -10.02 -30.07 -3.39
N PRO A 241 -9.71 -28.81 -3.07
CA PRO A 241 -10.01 -27.69 -3.95
C PRO A 241 -9.09 -27.70 -5.17
N ASN A 242 -9.46 -26.99 -6.21
CA ASN A 242 -8.56 -26.65 -7.31
C ASN A 242 -7.53 -25.62 -6.84
N TYR A 243 -6.28 -25.82 -7.20
CA TYR A 243 -5.19 -24.90 -6.81
C TYR A 243 -4.73 -24.07 -8.02
N GLY A 244 -4.49 -22.78 -7.78
CA GLY A 244 -3.87 -21.87 -8.75
C GLY A 244 -2.86 -20.98 -8.04
N HIS A 245 -1.56 -21.18 -8.32
CA HIS A 245 -0.50 -20.40 -7.71
C HIS A 245 -0.06 -19.25 -8.62
N LEU A 246 -0.21 -18.03 -8.10
CA LEU A 246 0.03 -16.78 -8.81
C LEU A 246 1.50 -16.36 -8.69
N SER A 247 2.09 -15.87 -9.77
CA SER A 247 3.45 -15.36 -9.79
C SER A 247 3.63 -14.17 -8.82
N LEU A 248 4.87 -13.84 -8.45
CA LEU A 248 5.16 -12.72 -7.57
C LEU A 248 5.16 -11.38 -8.32
N ILE A 249 4.91 -10.29 -7.58
CA ILE A 249 5.16 -8.92 -8.04
C ILE A 249 6.57 -8.54 -7.63
N MET A 250 7.36 -8.07 -8.60
CA MET A 250 8.76 -7.71 -8.41
C MET A 250 8.97 -6.21 -8.65
N ASN A 251 9.97 -5.64 -8.03
CA ASN A 251 10.46 -4.32 -8.39
C ASN A 251 11.07 -4.33 -9.82
N PRO A 252 11.24 -3.16 -10.47
CA PRO A 252 11.87 -3.07 -11.79
C PRO A 252 13.27 -3.70 -11.87
N ASP A 253 14.02 -3.67 -10.76
CA ASP A 253 15.36 -4.28 -10.61
C ASP A 253 15.33 -5.82 -10.47
N GLY A 254 14.13 -6.43 -10.43
CA GLY A 254 13.95 -7.86 -10.26
C GLY A 254 13.99 -8.34 -8.80
N SER A 255 14.13 -7.46 -7.82
CA SER A 255 13.98 -7.81 -6.41
C SER A 255 12.50 -7.98 -6.04
N LYS A 256 12.21 -8.84 -5.04
CA LYS A 256 10.84 -8.96 -4.50
C LYS A 256 10.44 -7.65 -3.84
N MET A 257 9.29 -7.08 -4.27
CA MET A 257 8.72 -5.89 -3.63
C MET A 257 8.40 -6.18 -2.16
N SER A 258 8.84 -5.32 -1.26
CA SER A 258 8.71 -5.52 0.18
C SER A 258 8.65 -4.21 0.96
N LYS A 259 8.11 -4.25 2.19
CA LYS A 259 8.09 -3.12 3.12
C LYS A 259 9.50 -2.54 3.38
N ARG A 260 10.56 -3.35 3.21
CA ARG A 260 11.97 -2.90 3.35
C ARG A 260 12.40 -1.89 2.29
N ASP A 261 11.65 -1.76 1.19
CA ASP A 261 12.02 -0.82 0.15
C ASP A 261 11.77 0.63 0.58
N LYS A 262 10.76 0.88 1.45
CA LYS A 262 10.59 2.18 2.12
C LYS A 262 11.81 2.53 2.99
N ASP A 263 12.28 1.59 3.82
CA ASP A 263 13.46 1.78 4.68
C ASP A 263 14.73 2.05 3.86
N LYS A 264 14.94 1.31 2.77
CA LYS A 264 16.07 1.54 1.86
C LYS A 264 16.04 2.94 1.25
N THR A 265 14.86 3.38 0.80
CA THR A 265 14.68 4.71 0.18
C THR A 265 14.97 5.82 1.18
N LEU A 266 14.37 5.76 2.38
CA LEU A 266 14.62 6.75 3.42
C LEU A 266 16.10 6.80 3.80
N ARG A 267 16.72 5.64 4.04
CA ARG A 267 18.13 5.53 4.41
C ARG A 267 19.07 6.08 3.33
N ALA A 268 18.76 5.85 2.06
CA ALA A 268 19.51 6.40 0.95
C ALA A 268 19.39 7.93 0.90
N ALA A 269 18.20 8.48 1.08
CA ALA A 269 17.95 9.92 1.08
C ALA A 269 18.62 10.62 2.29
N VAL A 270 18.53 10.03 3.49
CA VAL A 270 19.20 10.55 4.70
C VAL A 270 20.72 10.60 4.51
N ARG A 271 21.31 9.58 3.89
CA ARG A 271 22.75 9.58 3.58
C ARG A 271 23.13 10.61 2.51
N ALA A 272 22.34 10.73 1.45
CA ALA A 272 22.60 11.68 0.37
C ALA A 272 22.44 13.14 0.83
N GLY A 273 21.53 13.39 1.78
CA GLY A 273 21.31 14.70 2.38
C GLY A 273 22.23 15.01 3.56
N GLU A 274 23.18 14.09 3.91
CA GLU A 274 24.10 14.22 5.04
C GLU A 274 23.40 14.56 6.36
N ILE A 275 22.20 13.97 6.58
CA ILE A 275 21.37 14.25 7.76
C ILE A 275 21.93 13.51 8.97
N GLU A 276 22.54 14.26 9.90
CA GLU A 276 23.22 13.70 11.07
C GLU A 276 22.25 13.31 12.18
N SER A 277 21.33 14.22 12.54
CA SER A 277 20.35 14.01 13.61
C SER A 277 18.98 13.64 13.08
N CYS A 278 18.21 12.89 13.90
CA CYS A 278 16.81 12.60 13.60
C CYS A 278 16.01 13.91 13.64
N PRO A 279 15.07 14.13 12.70
CA PRO A 279 14.15 15.26 12.77
C PRO A 279 13.24 15.15 14.01
N GLU A 280 12.79 16.31 14.46
CA GLU A 280 11.85 16.44 15.57
C GLU A 280 10.40 16.43 15.06
N ASP A 281 9.48 16.02 15.93
CA ASP A 281 8.04 16.14 15.71
C ASP A 281 7.56 17.59 15.92
N GLY A 282 6.26 17.83 15.75
CA GLY A 282 5.66 19.17 15.94
C GLY A 282 5.80 19.74 17.36
N ASN A 283 6.28 18.98 18.33
CA ASN A 283 6.50 19.37 19.72
C ASN A 283 8.00 19.57 20.07
N GLY A 284 8.89 19.44 19.09
CA GLY A 284 10.33 19.52 19.29
C GLY A 284 10.95 18.27 19.93
N ILE A 285 10.30 17.12 19.79
CA ILE A 285 10.79 15.84 20.31
C ILE A 285 11.32 15.02 19.13
N PRO A 286 12.55 14.45 19.20
CA PRO A 286 13.05 13.58 18.13
C PRO A 286 12.10 12.41 17.86
N ILE A 287 11.72 12.21 16.59
CA ILE A 287 10.81 11.13 16.16
C ILE A 287 11.40 9.76 16.52
N VAL A 288 12.72 9.64 16.44
CA VAL A 288 13.48 8.45 16.85
C VAL A 288 14.60 8.89 17.79
N ASP A 289 14.81 8.17 18.89
CA ASP A 289 15.90 8.45 19.80
C ASP A 289 17.27 8.32 19.09
N SER A 290 18.29 9.04 19.60
CA SER A 290 19.61 9.14 18.96
C SER A 290 20.30 7.79 18.82
N GLU A 291 20.19 6.89 19.82
CA GLU A 291 20.82 5.57 19.76
C GLU A 291 20.22 4.70 18.66
N THR A 292 18.88 4.65 18.59
CA THR A 292 18.15 3.93 17.54
C THR A 292 18.43 4.54 16.17
N TRP A 293 18.49 5.88 16.06
CA TRP A 293 18.79 6.59 14.83
C TRP A 293 20.18 6.25 14.28
N ASP A 294 21.22 6.29 15.11
CA ASP A 294 22.59 5.99 14.71
C ASP A 294 22.78 4.50 14.35
N ARG A 295 22.15 3.61 15.09
CA ARG A 295 22.12 2.18 14.75
C ARG A 295 21.42 1.96 13.42
N TRP A 296 20.28 2.59 13.21
CA TRP A 296 19.54 2.47 11.96
C TRP A 296 20.34 3.03 10.78
N LYS A 297 21.01 4.17 10.89
CA LYS A 297 21.87 4.70 9.81
C LYS A 297 23.02 3.75 9.46
N SER A 298 23.62 3.11 10.44
CA SER A 298 24.84 2.28 10.26
C SER A 298 24.56 0.82 9.92
N ASP A 299 23.53 0.20 10.53
CA ASP A 299 23.23 -1.22 10.41
C ASP A 299 21.94 -1.44 9.57
N LYS A 300 22.11 -2.11 8.41
CA LYS A 300 20.99 -2.43 7.50
C LYS A 300 20.01 -3.46 8.06
N THR A 301 20.37 -4.17 9.13
CA THR A 301 19.50 -5.15 9.78
C THR A 301 18.53 -4.50 10.75
N VAL A 302 18.86 -3.32 11.27
CA VAL A 302 17.98 -2.50 12.10
C VAL A 302 16.95 -1.82 11.21
N GLN A 303 15.67 -1.96 11.53
CA GLN A 303 14.56 -1.32 10.81
C GLN A 303 13.76 -0.46 11.78
N LEU A 304 13.31 0.68 11.30
CA LEU A 304 12.29 1.46 12.00
C LEU A 304 10.92 0.80 11.80
N ASP A 305 10.04 0.92 12.79
CA ASP A 305 8.63 0.65 12.56
C ASP A 305 8.06 1.61 11.51
N LEU A 306 6.94 1.22 10.91
CA LEU A 306 6.40 1.95 9.75
C LEU A 306 5.98 3.37 10.12
N GLU A 307 5.42 3.56 11.30
CA GLU A 307 4.93 4.86 11.77
C GLU A 307 6.08 5.87 11.91
N ARG A 308 7.15 5.49 12.61
CA ARG A 308 8.34 6.32 12.75
C ARG A 308 9.03 6.57 11.42
N LEU A 309 9.11 5.55 10.57
CA LEU A 309 9.71 5.66 9.24
C LEU A 309 8.97 6.68 8.37
N GLU A 310 7.64 6.64 8.36
CA GLU A 310 6.81 7.59 7.62
C GLU A 310 6.89 9.00 8.23
N ALA A 311 6.84 9.14 9.55
CA ALA A 311 6.98 10.42 10.21
C ALA A 311 8.32 11.11 9.93
N VAL A 312 9.43 10.36 9.92
CA VAL A 312 10.75 10.89 9.53
C VAL A 312 10.75 11.31 8.06
N ALA A 313 10.18 10.51 7.17
CA ALA A 313 10.13 10.83 5.75
C ALA A 313 9.29 12.10 5.48
N ASP A 314 8.14 12.22 6.15
CA ASP A 314 7.26 13.37 6.03
C ASP A 314 7.94 14.65 6.55
N SER A 315 8.62 14.58 7.72
CA SER A 315 9.36 15.72 8.27
C SER A 315 10.51 16.18 7.37
N LEU A 316 11.15 15.25 6.65
CA LEU A 316 12.24 15.54 5.71
C LEU A 316 11.77 15.84 4.28
N GLY A 317 10.46 15.76 4.00
CA GLY A 317 9.91 15.90 2.65
C GLY A 317 10.35 14.81 1.67
N ILE A 318 10.69 13.62 2.18
CA ILE A 318 11.17 12.48 1.38
C ILE A 318 9.97 11.62 0.95
N ALA A 319 9.77 11.49 -0.37
CA ALA A 319 8.76 10.60 -0.91
C ALA A 319 9.19 9.13 -0.76
N LEU A 320 8.36 8.33 -0.09
CA LEU A 320 8.54 6.89 0.04
C LEU A 320 7.81 6.15 -1.09
N PRO A 321 8.31 4.98 -1.54
CA PRO A 321 7.61 4.19 -2.54
C PRO A 321 6.32 3.62 -1.95
N GLU A 322 5.24 3.63 -2.72
CA GLU A 322 3.99 2.97 -2.36
C GLU A 322 4.17 1.45 -2.43
N ILE A 323 3.83 0.78 -1.34
CA ILE A 323 3.96 -0.68 -1.17
C ILE A 323 2.62 -1.29 -0.75
N ASN A 324 1.92 -0.60 0.16
CA ASN A 324 0.63 -1.01 0.68
C ASN A 324 -0.49 -0.25 -0.05
N VAL A 325 -1.69 -0.82 -0.08
CA VAL A 325 -2.88 -0.16 -0.66
C VAL A 325 -3.12 1.22 -0.03
N ALA A 326 -2.96 1.32 1.29
CA ALA A 326 -3.09 2.59 2.01
C ALA A 326 -2.11 3.67 1.50
N ASP A 327 -0.91 3.30 1.03
CA ASP A 327 0.05 4.25 0.46
C ASP A 327 -0.48 4.84 -0.85
N PHE A 328 -0.97 4.00 -1.76
CA PHE A 328 -1.56 4.44 -3.03
C PHE A 328 -2.78 5.33 -2.80
N ARG A 329 -3.62 4.97 -1.83
CA ARG A 329 -4.75 5.81 -1.42
C ARG A 329 -4.29 7.17 -0.91
N ARG A 330 -3.25 7.24 -0.06
CA ARG A 330 -2.66 8.49 0.45
C ARG A 330 -2.03 9.31 -0.68
N SER A 331 -1.35 8.68 -1.61
CA SER A 331 -0.77 9.34 -2.81
C SER A 331 -1.84 9.82 -3.80
N GLY A 332 -3.12 9.46 -3.61
CA GLY A 332 -4.23 9.91 -4.42
C GLY A 332 -4.43 9.16 -5.73
N TYR A 333 -3.99 7.90 -5.81
CA TYR A 333 -4.36 7.03 -6.92
C TYR A 333 -5.84 6.68 -6.89
N LEU A 334 -6.41 6.46 -8.06
CA LEU A 334 -7.79 6.01 -8.23
C LEU A 334 -7.88 4.50 -8.01
N PRO A 335 -8.82 4.00 -7.18
CA PRO A 335 -8.91 2.58 -6.88
C PRO A 335 -9.17 1.70 -8.11
N GLU A 336 -10.00 2.16 -9.04
CA GLU A 336 -10.28 1.46 -10.30
C GLU A 336 -9.04 1.33 -11.19
N VAL A 337 -8.20 2.37 -11.23
CA VAL A 337 -6.93 2.35 -11.98
C VAL A 337 -5.94 1.40 -11.34
N LEU A 338 -5.86 1.41 -10.00
CA LEU A 338 -4.99 0.47 -9.28
C LEU A 338 -5.44 -0.98 -9.50
N CYS A 339 -6.74 -1.29 -9.47
CA CYS A 339 -7.28 -2.61 -9.78
C CYS A 339 -6.94 -3.05 -11.20
N ASN A 340 -7.18 -2.19 -12.19
CA ASN A 340 -6.82 -2.47 -13.58
C ASN A 340 -5.31 -2.77 -13.72
N PHE A 341 -4.47 -1.92 -13.17
CA PHE A 341 -3.02 -2.09 -13.23
C PHE A 341 -2.55 -3.37 -12.50
N LEU A 342 -3.10 -3.67 -11.32
CA LEU A 342 -2.80 -4.91 -10.60
C LEU A 342 -3.21 -6.15 -11.39
N SER A 343 -4.29 -6.08 -12.16
CA SER A 343 -4.73 -7.17 -13.03
C SER A 343 -3.69 -7.47 -14.10
N LEU A 344 -3.16 -6.45 -14.76
CA LEU A 344 -2.11 -6.58 -15.77
C LEU A 344 -0.78 -7.13 -15.21
N ASN A 345 -0.59 -7.05 -13.88
CA ASN A 345 0.55 -7.64 -13.21
C ASN A 345 0.36 -9.14 -12.97
N GLY A 346 0.20 -9.90 -14.03
CA GLY A 346 0.12 -11.36 -14.01
C GLY A 346 -1.10 -11.96 -14.70
N TRP A 347 -1.94 -11.15 -15.36
CA TRP A 347 -3.03 -11.59 -16.24
C TRP A 347 -3.08 -10.73 -17.50
N SER A 348 -3.57 -11.28 -18.59
CA SER A 348 -3.73 -10.58 -19.87
C SER A 348 -5.18 -10.62 -20.33
N ALA A 349 -5.73 -9.46 -20.66
CA ALA A 349 -7.07 -9.36 -21.24
C ALA A 349 -7.13 -9.89 -22.69
N GLY A 350 -5.99 -10.04 -23.36
CA GLY A 350 -5.88 -10.33 -24.80
C GLY A 350 -5.98 -9.06 -25.65
N ASP A 351 -5.70 -9.20 -26.94
CA ASP A 351 -5.84 -8.15 -27.97
C ASP A 351 -5.19 -6.80 -27.61
N ASP A 352 -4.08 -6.82 -26.84
CA ASP A 352 -3.36 -5.64 -26.33
C ASP A 352 -4.24 -4.66 -25.51
N LEU A 353 -5.38 -5.14 -25.00
CA LEU A 353 -6.25 -4.35 -24.14
C LEU A 353 -5.63 -4.15 -22.75
N GLU A 354 -5.29 -2.91 -22.41
CA GLU A 354 -4.65 -2.56 -21.15
C GLU A 354 -5.53 -1.74 -20.20
N LYS A 355 -6.59 -1.11 -20.69
CA LYS A 355 -7.49 -0.29 -19.86
C LYS A 355 -8.89 -0.88 -19.85
N PHE A 356 -9.36 -1.25 -18.68
CA PHE A 356 -10.67 -1.84 -18.45
C PHE A 356 -11.10 -1.65 -16.98
N ASP A 357 -12.37 -1.79 -16.74
CA ASP A 357 -12.97 -1.70 -15.41
C ASP A 357 -13.08 -3.08 -14.71
N ASN A 358 -13.52 -3.04 -13.46
CA ASN A 358 -13.73 -4.25 -12.67
C ASN A 358 -14.84 -5.15 -13.23
N ALA A 359 -15.84 -4.60 -13.93
CA ALA A 359 -16.91 -5.39 -14.54
C ALA A 359 -16.37 -6.22 -15.72
N PHE A 360 -15.55 -5.58 -16.57
CA PHE A 360 -14.83 -6.28 -17.63
C PHE A 360 -13.91 -7.36 -17.06
N LEU A 361 -13.14 -7.05 -16.02
CA LEU A 361 -12.26 -8.02 -15.37
C LEU A 361 -13.06 -9.23 -14.89
N CYS A 362 -14.14 -9.05 -14.15
CA CYS A 362 -14.97 -10.15 -13.67
C CYS A 362 -15.54 -11.01 -14.81
N GLY A 363 -16.00 -10.37 -15.90
CA GLY A 363 -16.57 -11.07 -17.04
C GLY A 363 -15.58 -11.87 -17.89
N ASN A 364 -14.27 -11.54 -17.79
CA ASN A 364 -13.25 -12.10 -18.69
C ASN A 364 -12.10 -12.81 -17.95
N PHE A 365 -12.04 -12.73 -16.63
CA PHE A 365 -10.93 -13.32 -15.86
C PHE A 365 -10.96 -14.85 -15.94
N ASP A 366 -9.86 -15.43 -16.44
CA ASP A 366 -9.64 -16.86 -16.52
C ASP A 366 -8.22 -17.22 -16.06
N LEU A 367 -8.05 -18.41 -15.46
CA LEU A 367 -6.77 -18.89 -14.97
C LEU A 367 -5.81 -19.28 -16.10
N ASP A 368 -6.33 -19.67 -17.24
CA ASP A 368 -5.52 -19.99 -18.43
C ASP A 368 -4.70 -18.80 -18.95
N ARG A 369 -5.17 -17.57 -18.67
CA ARG A 369 -4.48 -16.33 -19.03
C ARG A 369 -3.58 -15.78 -17.93
N VAL A 370 -3.48 -16.47 -16.79
CA VAL A 370 -2.59 -16.07 -15.70
C VAL A 370 -1.15 -16.41 -16.07
N GLN A 371 -0.28 -15.41 -15.97
CA GLN A 371 1.13 -15.55 -16.32
C GLN A 371 1.92 -16.26 -15.21
N LYS A 372 2.74 -17.25 -15.62
CA LYS A 372 3.59 -18.03 -14.71
C LYS A 372 4.83 -17.24 -14.26
N THR A 373 5.27 -16.28 -15.06
CA THR A 373 6.47 -15.47 -14.78
C THR A 373 6.13 -14.29 -13.87
N PRO A 374 7.05 -13.88 -12.96
CA PRO A 374 6.87 -12.70 -12.15
C PRO A 374 6.66 -11.43 -12.98
N ALA A 375 5.69 -10.62 -12.57
CA ALA A 375 5.43 -9.32 -13.19
C ALA A 375 6.28 -8.23 -12.53
N LYS A 376 6.77 -7.28 -13.32
CA LYS A 376 7.47 -6.09 -12.82
C LYS A 376 6.46 -4.97 -12.59
N PHE A 377 6.50 -4.38 -11.40
CA PHE A 377 5.63 -3.26 -11.02
C PHE A 377 6.19 -1.95 -11.62
N ASP A 378 5.63 -1.55 -12.75
CA ASP A 378 5.99 -0.31 -13.46
C ASP A 378 5.18 0.86 -12.90
N ARG A 379 5.81 1.68 -12.05
CA ARG A 379 5.18 2.85 -11.41
C ARG A 379 4.87 3.95 -12.40
N ASP A 380 5.71 4.14 -13.41
CA ASP A 380 5.52 5.19 -14.41
C ASP A 380 4.29 4.89 -15.26
N LYS A 381 4.10 3.60 -15.63
CA LYS A 381 2.90 3.14 -16.34
C LYS A 381 1.64 3.31 -15.48
N LEU A 382 1.68 2.95 -14.21
CA LEU A 382 0.54 3.16 -13.30
C LEU A 382 0.19 4.65 -13.17
N LEU A 383 1.20 5.51 -13.05
CA LEU A 383 1.01 6.94 -12.94
C LEU A 383 0.44 7.55 -14.23
N ALA A 384 0.86 7.03 -15.40
CA ALA A 384 0.30 7.42 -16.69
C ALA A 384 -1.18 7.00 -16.81
N PHE A 385 -1.52 5.78 -16.41
CA PHE A 385 -2.91 5.31 -16.39
C PHE A 385 -3.79 6.18 -15.49
N ASN A 386 -3.25 6.58 -14.35
CA ASN A 386 -3.99 7.42 -13.40
C ASN A 386 -4.19 8.85 -13.93
N LEU A 387 -3.17 9.42 -14.60
CA LEU A 387 -3.31 10.71 -15.29
C LEU A 387 -4.39 10.66 -16.37
N ASP A 388 -4.35 9.66 -17.23
CA ASP A 388 -5.33 9.48 -18.31
C ASP A 388 -6.76 9.41 -17.73
N ALA A 389 -6.95 8.61 -16.66
CA ALA A 389 -8.25 8.48 -16.01
C ALA A 389 -8.73 9.80 -15.36
N ILE A 390 -7.81 10.61 -14.82
CA ILE A 390 -8.15 11.94 -14.29
C ILE A 390 -8.52 12.90 -15.42
N GLN A 391 -7.81 12.86 -16.54
CA GLN A 391 -8.10 13.72 -17.71
C GLN A 391 -9.46 13.39 -18.35
N ASP A 392 -9.88 12.13 -18.28
CA ASP A 392 -11.19 11.69 -18.79
C ASP A 392 -12.38 12.12 -17.88
N MET A 393 -12.12 12.59 -16.64
CA MET A 393 -13.16 13.07 -15.73
C MET A 393 -13.68 14.44 -16.14
N THR A 394 -14.95 14.73 -15.85
CA THR A 394 -15.42 16.11 -15.88
C THR A 394 -14.79 16.93 -14.74
N PRO A 395 -14.74 18.28 -14.86
CA PRO A 395 -14.24 19.12 -13.77
C PRO A 395 -14.95 18.86 -12.43
N GLU A 396 -16.28 18.68 -12.47
CA GLU A 396 -17.10 18.43 -11.29
C GLU A 396 -16.80 17.08 -10.65
N GLU A 397 -16.61 16.03 -11.46
CA GLU A 397 -16.24 14.70 -10.97
C GLU A 397 -14.85 14.74 -10.32
N PHE A 398 -13.88 15.36 -10.95
CA PHE A 398 -12.55 15.54 -10.39
C PHE A 398 -12.59 16.31 -9.07
N ALA A 399 -13.29 17.45 -9.02
CA ALA A 399 -13.42 18.26 -7.80
C ALA A 399 -14.09 17.47 -6.66
N GLY A 400 -15.14 16.69 -6.96
CA GLY A 400 -15.80 15.83 -5.97
C GLY A 400 -14.87 14.76 -5.40
N ARG A 401 -14.09 14.06 -6.25
CA ARG A 401 -13.12 13.05 -5.80
C ARG A 401 -11.94 13.69 -5.05
N ALA A 402 -11.44 14.82 -5.52
CA ALA A 402 -10.38 15.58 -4.87
C ALA A 402 -10.80 16.06 -3.48
N ARG A 403 -12.08 16.47 -3.30
CA ARG A 403 -12.62 16.84 -1.99
C ARG A 403 -12.61 15.69 -1.01
N ILE A 404 -13.15 14.53 -1.39
CA ILE A 404 -13.14 13.33 -0.54
C ILE A 404 -11.70 12.95 -0.15
N HIS A 405 -10.76 13.12 -1.06
CA HIS A 405 -9.35 12.89 -0.79
C HIS A 405 -8.79 13.94 0.19
N ALA A 406 -9.11 15.22 0.00
CA ALA A 406 -8.64 16.31 0.84
C ALA A 406 -9.20 16.24 2.27
N GLU A 407 -10.46 15.84 2.45
CA GLU A 407 -11.07 15.64 3.79
C GLU A 407 -10.23 14.69 4.66
N ARG A 408 -9.59 13.72 4.04
CA ARG A 408 -8.81 12.72 4.77
C ARG A 408 -7.32 13.05 4.87
N PHE A 409 -6.73 13.62 3.84
CA PHE A 409 -5.27 13.72 3.72
C PHE A 409 -4.74 15.16 3.62
N HIS A 410 -5.63 16.14 3.38
CA HIS A 410 -5.28 17.55 3.23
C HIS A 410 -6.34 18.47 3.86
N PRO A 411 -6.78 18.20 5.11
CA PRO A 411 -7.84 18.97 5.75
C PRO A 411 -7.49 20.46 5.91
N GLU A 412 -6.20 20.81 5.94
CA GLU A 412 -5.69 22.18 6.00
C GLU A 412 -6.14 23.03 4.81
N PHE A 413 -6.33 22.42 3.62
CA PHE A 413 -6.87 23.11 2.45
C PHE A 413 -8.34 23.46 2.66
N LEU A 414 -9.15 22.53 3.13
CA LEU A 414 -10.59 22.74 3.37
C LEU A 414 -10.84 23.73 4.51
N ALA A 415 -9.88 23.89 5.43
CA ALA A 415 -9.97 24.88 6.50
C ALA A 415 -9.59 26.30 6.05
N ARG A 416 -8.85 26.45 4.95
CA ARG A 416 -8.25 27.73 4.54
C ARG A 416 -8.91 28.34 3.30
N ILE A 417 -9.37 27.52 2.35
CA ILE A 417 -9.97 27.98 1.08
C ILE A 417 -11.47 27.65 1.06
N ASP A 418 -12.26 28.56 0.50
CA ASP A 418 -13.70 28.38 0.34
C ASP A 418 -14.06 27.47 -0.83
N GLU A 419 -15.35 27.18 -1.02
CA GLU A 419 -15.87 26.30 -2.07
C GLU A 419 -15.49 26.78 -3.49
N ASN A 420 -15.55 28.08 -3.74
CA ASN A 420 -15.22 28.66 -5.04
C ASN A 420 -13.72 28.56 -5.32
N GLN A 421 -12.90 28.90 -4.32
CA GLN A 421 -11.44 28.78 -4.40
C GLN A 421 -11.00 27.33 -4.60
N PHE A 422 -11.68 26.38 -3.93
CA PHE A 422 -11.44 24.94 -4.10
C PHE A 422 -11.78 24.49 -5.53
N ALA A 423 -12.89 24.93 -6.08
CA ALA A 423 -13.29 24.61 -7.46
C ALA A 423 -12.26 25.16 -8.47
N ILE A 424 -11.84 26.42 -8.32
CA ILE A 424 -10.80 27.04 -9.15
C ILE A 424 -9.48 26.23 -9.07
N LEU A 425 -9.04 25.86 -7.87
CA LEU A 425 -7.83 25.05 -7.68
C LEU A 425 -7.91 23.71 -8.41
N CYS A 426 -9.05 23.02 -8.29
CA CYS A 426 -9.27 21.73 -8.93
C CYS A 426 -9.27 21.87 -10.46
N GLU A 427 -10.00 22.84 -11.02
CA GLU A 427 -10.07 23.07 -12.46
C GLU A 427 -8.68 23.42 -13.03
N ALA A 428 -7.97 24.37 -12.40
CA ALA A 428 -6.63 24.80 -12.81
C ALA A 428 -5.56 23.70 -12.73
N SER A 429 -5.79 22.66 -11.91
CA SER A 429 -4.84 21.58 -11.66
C SER A 429 -5.14 20.30 -12.43
N ARG A 430 -6.42 20.00 -12.77
CA ARG A 430 -6.90 18.70 -13.26
C ARG A 430 -6.06 18.12 -14.39
N GLU A 431 -5.84 18.86 -15.47
CA GLU A 431 -5.14 18.35 -16.66
C GLU A 431 -3.69 17.93 -16.42
N ARG A 432 -3.08 18.44 -15.36
CA ARG A 432 -1.67 18.16 -15.00
C ARG A 432 -1.54 17.23 -13.81
N SER A 433 -2.63 16.99 -13.09
CA SER A 433 -2.63 16.16 -11.89
C SER A 433 -2.56 14.68 -12.24
N LYS A 434 -1.49 14.04 -11.87
CA LYS A 434 -1.33 12.59 -12.02
C LYS A 434 -2.02 11.81 -10.92
N THR A 435 -2.31 12.46 -9.79
CA THR A 435 -3.05 11.88 -8.66
C THR A 435 -3.95 12.94 -8.01
N LEU A 436 -4.94 12.50 -7.23
CA LEU A 436 -5.84 13.39 -6.48
C LEU A 436 -5.12 14.21 -5.39
N SER A 437 -3.90 13.82 -5.01
CA SER A 437 -3.08 14.55 -4.02
C SER A 437 -2.29 15.72 -4.63
N GLU A 438 -2.02 15.69 -5.95
CA GLU A 438 -1.13 16.69 -6.57
C GLU A 438 -1.64 18.12 -6.46
N PRO A 439 -2.94 18.46 -6.63
CA PRO A 439 -3.43 19.83 -6.46
C PRO A 439 -3.05 20.43 -5.10
N PHE A 440 -3.01 19.62 -4.06
CA PHE A 440 -2.72 20.05 -2.69
C PHE A 440 -1.21 20.08 -2.42
N ARG A 441 -0.52 18.99 -2.76
CA ARG A 441 0.92 18.84 -2.51
C ARG A 441 1.75 19.89 -3.24
N THR A 442 1.43 20.16 -4.52
CA THR A 442 2.18 21.13 -5.35
C THR A 442 1.83 22.57 -5.04
N ASN A 443 0.67 22.82 -4.44
CA ASN A 443 0.16 24.16 -4.17
C ASN A 443 0.02 24.46 -2.67
N ARG A 444 0.84 23.82 -1.84
CA ARG A 444 0.82 24.00 -0.38
C ARG A 444 0.96 25.47 0.04
N PHE A 445 1.64 26.29 -0.76
CA PHE A 445 1.79 27.71 -0.53
C PHE A 445 0.45 28.47 -0.43
N LEU A 446 -0.65 27.95 -1.02
CA LEU A 446 -1.98 28.56 -0.93
C LEU A 446 -2.56 28.57 0.48
N VAL A 447 -2.14 27.64 1.33
CA VAL A 447 -2.65 27.48 2.70
C VAL A 447 -1.65 27.88 3.77
N LEU A 448 -0.42 28.22 3.39
CA LEU A 448 0.59 28.73 4.32
C LEU A 448 0.27 30.17 4.71
N PRO A 449 0.57 30.60 5.97
CA PRO A 449 0.58 32.00 6.34
C PRO A 449 1.53 32.80 5.44
N ASP A 450 1.22 34.06 5.19
CA ASP A 450 2.05 34.89 4.31
C ASP A 450 3.48 35.05 4.86
N GLU A 451 3.64 35.00 6.18
CA GLU A 451 4.92 35.05 6.87
C GLU A 451 5.80 33.82 6.65
N ALA A 452 5.20 32.68 6.31
CA ALA A 452 5.90 31.42 6.09
C ALA A 452 6.42 31.24 4.66
N ILE A 453 6.11 32.17 3.76
CA ILE A 453 6.65 32.11 2.39
C ILE A 453 8.09 32.61 2.39
N GLU A 454 8.99 31.78 1.86
CA GLU A 454 10.42 32.06 1.73
C GLU A 454 10.85 32.09 0.25
N TRP A 455 11.87 32.88 -0.05
CA TRP A 455 12.39 33.07 -1.41
C TRP A 455 13.88 32.70 -1.47
N THR A 456 14.18 31.61 -2.16
CA THR A 456 15.57 31.20 -2.40
C THR A 456 16.07 31.74 -3.73
N VAL A 457 17.19 32.47 -3.72
CA VAL A 457 17.81 33.09 -4.92
C VAL A 457 18.55 32.04 -5.76
N GLY A 458 17.81 31.13 -6.39
CA GLY A 458 18.33 30.16 -7.34
C GLY A 458 18.37 30.70 -8.79
N LYS A 459 18.88 29.90 -9.73
CA LYS A 459 18.99 30.28 -11.15
C LYS A 459 17.65 30.74 -11.79
N PRO A 460 16.50 30.07 -11.55
CA PRO A 460 15.21 30.50 -12.09
C PRO A 460 14.76 31.85 -11.53
N VAL A 461 14.92 32.08 -10.22
CA VAL A 461 14.56 33.32 -9.56
C VAL A 461 15.43 34.47 -10.08
N ARG A 462 16.76 34.29 -10.17
CA ARG A 462 17.68 35.28 -10.74
C ARG A 462 17.31 35.66 -12.17
N LYS A 463 16.94 34.67 -13.00
CA LYS A 463 16.54 34.91 -14.39
C LYS A 463 15.26 35.72 -14.50
N ALA A 464 14.25 35.41 -13.65
CA ALA A 464 12.95 36.07 -13.71
C ALA A 464 12.95 37.45 -13.05
N MET A 465 13.67 37.64 -11.93
CA MET A 465 13.61 38.85 -11.12
C MET A 465 14.63 39.92 -11.54
N PHE A 466 15.85 39.51 -11.94
CA PHE A 466 16.96 40.46 -12.06
C PHE A 466 17.51 40.60 -13.49
N ARG A 467 16.82 40.08 -14.52
CA ARG A 467 17.23 40.26 -15.93
C ARG A 467 16.21 41.06 -16.73
N GLY A 468 16.70 41.72 -17.76
CA GLY A 468 15.90 42.55 -18.66
C GLY A 468 15.81 44.02 -18.22
N GLU A 469 15.27 44.87 -19.08
CA GLU A 469 15.00 46.31 -18.83
C GLU A 469 13.54 46.56 -19.25
N PRO A 470 12.67 46.98 -18.31
CA PRO A 470 12.88 46.97 -16.86
C PRO A 470 13.07 45.53 -16.32
N THR A 471 13.72 45.37 -15.17
CA THR A 471 13.87 44.07 -14.50
C THR A 471 12.54 43.54 -14.02
N GLY A 472 12.42 42.20 -13.82
CA GLY A 472 11.22 41.60 -13.21
C GLY A 472 10.93 42.13 -11.80
N PHE A 473 11.96 42.54 -11.06
CA PHE A 473 11.83 43.15 -9.73
C PHE A 473 11.18 44.52 -9.78
N GLU A 474 11.54 45.35 -10.80
CA GLU A 474 10.92 46.65 -11.04
C GLU A 474 9.49 46.52 -11.57
N LEU A 475 9.25 45.57 -12.50
CA LEU A 475 7.90 45.27 -12.99
C LEU A 475 6.98 44.80 -11.85
N LEU A 476 7.48 43.99 -10.90
CA LEU A 476 6.72 43.54 -9.75
C LEU A 476 6.24 44.69 -8.85
N ALA A 477 7.07 45.75 -8.66
CA ALA A 477 6.67 46.95 -7.93
C ALA A 477 5.49 47.65 -8.59
N ARG A 478 5.58 47.86 -9.92
CA ARG A 478 4.53 48.54 -10.69
C ARG A 478 3.23 47.73 -10.75
N VAL A 479 3.31 46.43 -10.92
CA VAL A 479 2.12 45.55 -10.89
C VAL A 479 1.45 45.59 -9.51
N ARG A 480 2.23 45.59 -8.45
CA ARG A 480 1.70 45.69 -7.06
C ARG A 480 0.78 46.91 -6.91
N ASP A 481 1.21 48.08 -7.42
CA ASP A 481 0.43 49.30 -7.32
C ASP A 481 -0.89 49.21 -8.12
N LEU A 482 -0.88 48.58 -9.29
CA LEU A 482 -2.09 48.31 -10.07
C LEU A 482 -3.06 47.38 -9.37
N LEU A 483 -2.54 46.37 -8.66
CA LEU A 483 -3.38 45.36 -7.96
C LEU A 483 -4.02 45.94 -6.69
N VAL A 484 -3.45 46.94 -6.05
CA VAL A 484 -4.03 47.60 -4.87
C VAL A 484 -5.37 48.24 -5.22
N ASP A 485 -5.44 48.93 -6.36
CA ASP A 485 -6.59 49.73 -6.79
C ASP A 485 -7.62 48.93 -7.60
N LEU A 486 -7.36 47.68 -7.90
CA LEU A 486 -8.25 46.82 -8.69
C LEU A 486 -9.53 46.44 -7.90
N GLU A 487 -10.70 46.95 -8.30
CA GLU A 487 -11.96 46.71 -7.61
C GLU A 487 -12.38 45.24 -7.63
N ASP A 488 -12.32 44.60 -8.82
CA ASP A 488 -12.71 43.19 -9.02
C ASP A 488 -11.45 42.30 -9.10
N PHE A 489 -11.23 41.52 -8.06
CA PHE A 489 -10.03 40.65 -7.94
C PHE A 489 -10.30 39.21 -8.43
N LYS A 490 -10.97 39.10 -9.59
CA LYS A 490 -11.25 37.85 -10.28
C LYS A 490 -10.25 37.57 -11.40
N ALA A 491 -10.03 36.28 -11.73
CA ALA A 491 -9.05 35.87 -12.74
C ALA A 491 -9.18 36.63 -14.06
N ALA A 492 -10.39 36.82 -14.57
CA ALA A 492 -10.64 37.54 -15.81
C ALA A 492 -10.24 39.04 -15.74
N SER A 493 -10.53 39.71 -14.64
CA SER A 493 -10.15 41.12 -14.41
C SER A 493 -8.65 41.25 -14.20
N LEU A 494 -8.04 40.34 -13.45
CA LEU A 494 -6.60 40.23 -13.25
C LEU A 494 -5.87 39.99 -14.58
N GLU A 495 -6.38 39.08 -15.41
CA GLU A 495 -5.83 38.84 -16.75
C GLU A 495 -5.85 40.07 -17.60
N THR A 496 -6.97 40.80 -17.66
CA THR A 496 -7.12 42.01 -18.44
C THR A 496 -6.12 43.07 -18.01
N VAL A 497 -6.02 43.34 -16.71
CA VAL A 497 -5.15 44.39 -16.17
C VAL A 497 -3.67 44.03 -16.32
N ILE A 498 -3.29 42.79 -15.99
CA ILE A 498 -1.87 42.37 -16.04
C ILE A 498 -1.40 42.22 -17.49
N THR A 499 -2.25 41.78 -18.42
CA THR A 499 -1.92 41.68 -19.85
C THR A 499 -1.76 43.08 -20.44
N GLY A 500 -2.69 44.02 -20.17
CA GLY A 500 -2.57 45.41 -20.58
C GLY A 500 -1.29 46.07 -20.06
N PHE A 501 -0.95 45.81 -18.79
CA PHE A 501 0.32 46.29 -18.24
C PHE A 501 1.55 45.65 -18.93
N ALA A 502 1.49 44.38 -19.29
CA ALA A 502 2.59 43.71 -20.01
C ALA A 502 2.79 44.28 -21.42
N GLU A 503 1.72 44.69 -22.10
CA GLU A 503 1.79 45.40 -23.40
C GLU A 503 2.53 46.74 -23.26
N GLU A 504 2.23 47.52 -22.21
CA GLU A 504 2.84 48.82 -21.97
C GLU A 504 4.29 48.73 -21.47
N ALA A 505 4.55 47.82 -20.47
CA ALA A 505 5.77 47.86 -19.69
C ALA A 505 6.80 46.78 -20.04
N ALA A 506 6.38 45.74 -20.81
CA ALA A 506 7.18 44.54 -21.09
C ALA A 506 7.13 44.12 -22.57
N GLU A 507 6.84 45.04 -23.48
CA GLU A 507 6.78 44.79 -24.94
C GLU A 507 5.81 43.66 -25.31
N GLY A 508 4.68 43.53 -24.61
CA GLY A 508 3.69 42.50 -24.82
C GLY A 508 4.09 41.12 -24.27
N ASN A 509 5.25 40.99 -23.62
CA ASN A 509 5.69 39.71 -23.05
C ASN A 509 5.11 39.52 -21.66
N LEU A 510 3.93 38.90 -21.58
CA LEU A 510 3.24 38.56 -20.32
C LEU A 510 4.15 37.77 -19.36
N GLY A 511 5.01 36.88 -19.87
CA GLY A 511 5.91 36.07 -19.05
C GLY A 511 6.88 36.90 -18.20
N ARG A 512 7.27 38.09 -18.67
CA ARG A 512 8.14 39.03 -17.93
C ARG A 512 7.47 39.62 -16.70
N VAL A 513 6.14 39.67 -16.68
CA VAL A 513 5.32 40.17 -15.56
C VAL A 513 4.81 38.99 -14.70
N ALA A 514 4.26 37.99 -15.33
CA ALA A 514 3.64 36.86 -14.65
C ALA A 514 4.64 35.99 -13.87
N GLN A 515 5.88 35.84 -14.37
CA GLN A 515 6.86 34.99 -13.69
C GLN A 515 7.40 35.59 -12.38
N PRO A 516 7.80 36.89 -12.34
CA PRO A 516 8.10 37.57 -11.07
C PRO A 516 6.94 37.51 -10.07
N LEU A 517 5.71 37.76 -10.54
CA LEU A 517 4.51 37.72 -9.73
C LEU A 517 4.28 36.33 -9.13
N ARG A 518 4.45 35.28 -9.94
CA ARG A 518 4.37 33.88 -9.47
C ARG A 518 5.38 33.60 -8.36
N ILE A 519 6.63 33.98 -8.57
CA ILE A 519 7.69 33.81 -7.57
C ILE A 519 7.31 34.54 -6.29
N ALA A 520 6.83 35.77 -6.38
CA ALA A 520 6.47 36.58 -5.22
C ALA A 520 5.37 35.90 -4.38
N VAL A 521 4.33 35.38 -5.01
CA VAL A 521 3.17 34.83 -4.26
C VAL A 521 3.33 33.39 -3.83
N SER A 522 4.19 32.61 -4.50
CA SER A 522 4.33 31.16 -4.21
C SER A 522 5.68 30.76 -3.60
N GLY A 523 6.65 31.66 -3.53
CA GLY A 523 8.03 31.37 -3.12
C GLY A 523 8.89 30.72 -4.21
N GLY A 524 8.30 30.34 -5.36
CA GLY A 524 8.98 29.59 -6.41
C GLY A 524 8.49 29.86 -7.84
N PRO A 525 9.13 29.21 -8.84
CA PRO A 525 8.84 29.47 -10.26
C PRO A 525 7.61 28.70 -10.79
N VAL A 526 6.93 27.90 -9.96
CA VAL A 526 5.83 27.00 -10.36
C VAL A 526 4.59 27.26 -9.51
N SER A 527 3.44 27.40 -10.16
CA SER A 527 2.11 27.49 -9.55
C SER A 527 1.05 27.07 -10.58
N PRO A 528 -0.23 26.96 -10.24
CA PRO A 528 -1.33 26.96 -11.20
C PRO A 528 -1.27 28.20 -12.12
N PRO A 529 -2.16 28.34 -13.10
CA PRO A 529 -2.25 29.59 -13.88
C PRO A 529 -2.25 30.80 -12.95
N ILE A 530 -1.51 31.81 -13.32
CA ILE A 530 -1.20 32.90 -12.37
C ILE A 530 -2.45 33.64 -11.92
N PHE A 531 -3.40 33.88 -12.82
CA PHE A 531 -4.61 34.63 -12.50
C PHE A 531 -5.50 33.88 -11.52
N ASP A 532 -5.66 32.56 -11.70
CA ASP A 532 -6.35 31.68 -10.75
C ASP A 532 -5.64 31.66 -9.39
N THR A 533 -4.31 31.60 -9.41
CA THR A 533 -3.49 31.66 -8.19
C THR A 533 -3.74 32.94 -7.39
N LEU A 534 -3.80 34.10 -8.07
CA LEU A 534 -4.06 35.39 -7.42
C LEU A 534 -5.49 35.47 -6.89
N GLU A 535 -6.48 34.99 -7.65
CA GLU A 535 -7.88 34.96 -7.20
C GLU A 535 -8.03 34.08 -5.92
N ILE A 536 -7.41 32.90 -5.89
CA ILE A 536 -7.45 32.00 -4.72
C ILE A 536 -6.80 32.67 -3.50
N LEU A 537 -5.66 33.33 -3.66
CA LEU A 537 -4.97 33.98 -2.54
C LEU A 537 -5.72 35.24 -2.03
N GLY A 538 -6.44 35.90 -2.90
CA GLY A 538 -7.09 37.19 -2.61
C GLY A 538 -6.11 38.38 -2.55
N ARG A 539 -6.66 39.58 -2.67
CA ARG A 539 -5.88 40.84 -2.79
C ARG A 539 -4.89 41.01 -1.63
N ASP A 540 -5.37 40.94 -0.40
CA ASP A 540 -4.57 41.29 0.78
C ASP A 540 -3.34 40.38 0.90
N SER A 541 -3.50 39.06 0.73
CA SER A 541 -2.40 38.09 0.75
C SER A 541 -1.42 38.30 -0.43
N VAL A 542 -1.94 38.57 -1.63
CA VAL A 542 -1.10 38.86 -2.82
C VAL A 542 -0.22 40.08 -2.58
N ILE A 543 -0.79 41.21 -2.11
CA ILE A 543 -0.03 42.44 -1.83
C ILE A 543 0.99 42.19 -0.71
N ALA A 544 0.60 41.57 0.40
CA ALA A 544 1.51 41.25 1.49
C ALA A 544 2.71 40.41 1.04
N ARG A 545 2.46 39.37 0.22
CA ARG A 545 3.54 38.52 -0.32
C ARG A 545 4.44 39.22 -1.30
N ILE A 546 3.90 40.12 -2.16
CA ILE A 546 4.71 40.94 -3.05
C ILE A 546 5.62 41.87 -2.25
N ASP A 547 5.10 42.56 -1.24
CA ASP A 547 5.87 43.48 -0.40
C ASP A 547 6.98 42.74 0.34
N ARG A 548 6.69 41.61 0.97
CA ARG A 548 7.69 40.76 1.64
C ARG A 548 8.74 40.17 0.70
N CYS A 549 8.32 39.73 -0.52
CA CYS A 549 9.25 39.24 -1.53
C CYS A 549 10.24 40.35 -1.96
N ARG A 550 9.75 41.55 -2.15
CA ARG A 550 10.60 42.70 -2.50
C ARG A 550 11.56 43.06 -1.40
N GLU A 551 11.12 43.03 -0.14
CA GLU A 551 11.99 43.25 1.01
C GLU A 551 13.08 42.18 1.10
N ALA A 552 12.70 40.89 1.03
CA ALA A 552 13.62 39.77 1.12
C ALA A 552 14.65 39.71 -0.04
N LEU A 553 14.30 40.21 -1.23
CA LEU A 553 15.16 40.16 -2.40
C LEU A 553 15.85 41.47 -2.72
N ALA A 554 15.70 42.56 -1.90
CA ALA A 554 16.25 43.89 -2.16
C ALA A 554 17.78 43.89 -2.30
N GLU A 555 18.50 43.25 -1.38
CA GLU A 555 19.96 43.14 -1.42
C GLU A 555 20.44 42.37 -2.68
N ALA A 556 19.74 41.31 -3.06
CA ALA A 556 20.07 40.55 -4.27
C ALA A 556 19.80 41.37 -5.56
N ALA A 557 18.80 42.24 -5.55
CA ALA A 557 18.50 43.16 -6.66
C ALA A 557 19.58 44.23 -6.82
N GLU A 558 20.05 44.83 -5.70
CA GLU A 558 21.16 45.79 -5.72
C GLU A 558 22.46 45.17 -6.26
N LEU A 559 22.80 43.96 -5.82
CA LEU A 559 23.97 43.21 -6.32
C LEU A 559 23.87 42.82 -7.79
N ALA A 560 22.67 42.73 -8.34
CA ALA A 560 22.46 42.39 -9.75
C ALA A 560 22.48 43.64 -10.67
N ALA A 561 22.25 44.83 -10.12
CA ALA A 561 22.26 46.12 -10.83
C ALA A 561 23.65 46.75 -10.92
N GLY A 562 24.60 46.40 -10.03
CA GLY A 562 25.99 46.82 -10.04
C GLY A 562 26.89 45.85 -10.81
#